data_f071f5c8e2fcc14f18f63408d37272e1
#
_entry.id   f071f5c8e2fcc14f18f63408d37272e1
#
_cell.length_a   1.000
_cell.length_b   1.000
_cell.length_c   1.000
_cell.angle_alpha   90.00
_cell.angle_beta   90.00
_cell.angle_gamma   90.00
#
_symmetry.space_group_name_H-M   'P 1'
#
loop_
_entity.id
_entity.type
_entity.pdbx_description
1 polymer ?
#
loop_
_entity_poly.entity_id
_entity_poly.type
_entity_poly.pdbx_seq_one_letter_code
_entity_poly.pdbx_strand_id
1 'polypeptide(L)'
;PLVQLLNESIDLIWTLAETAGYADRLTVVVGSDFARTPEYNSQQGKDHWPIGSVLVMQKAPSWGSRVVGLTDERQNAIAIDPVSLQADPGRGAIIYPKDVHEQLRQLLGLADSPLAARFPFSSGSGFRFFGDVS
;
A
#
# COMPACT_ATOMS: atom_id res chain seq x y z
N PRO A 1 -8.82 22.07 -0.22
CA PRO A 1 -8.20 21.79 -1.52
C PRO A 1 -8.06 20.29 -1.77
N LEU A 2 -6.96 19.77 -2.37
CA LEU A 2 -6.91 18.39 -2.88
C LEU A 2 -7.14 17.30 -1.83
N VAL A 3 -6.56 17.43 -0.64
CA VAL A 3 -6.73 16.44 0.45
C VAL A 3 -8.19 16.39 0.93
N GLN A 4 -8.85 17.53 1.00
CA GLN A 4 -10.28 17.59 1.34
C GLN A 4 -11.12 16.88 0.27
N LEU A 5 -10.86 17.15 -1.02
CA LEU A 5 -11.56 16.50 -2.12
C LEU A 5 -11.35 14.97 -2.11
N LEU A 6 -10.13 14.53 -1.80
CA LEU A 6 -9.84 13.09 -1.67
C LEU A 6 -10.67 12.47 -0.53
N ASN A 7 -10.71 13.10 0.64
CA ASN A 7 -11.47 12.60 1.78
C ASN A 7 -12.97 12.55 1.47
N GLU A 8 -13.53 13.61 0.89
CA GLU A 8 -14.94 13.67 0.46
C GLU A 8 -15.27 12.56 -0.56
N SER A 9 -14.33 12.27 -1.48
CA SER A 9 -14.50 11.20 -2.46
C SER A 9 -14.49 9.82 -1.81
N ILE A 10 -13.62 9.59 -0.84
CA ILE A 10 -13.55 8.34 -0.06
C ILE A 10 -14.84 8.16 0.75
N ASP A 11 -15.31 9.19 1.44
CA ASP A 11 -16.56 9.16 2.21
C ASP A 11 -17.77 8.85 1.32
N LEU A 12 -17.80 9.43 0.12
CA LEU A 12 -18.86 9.15 -0.86
C LEU A 12 -18.83 7.68 -1.32
N ILE A 13 -17.64 7.13 -1.60
CA ILE A 13 -17.47 5.71 -1.99
C ILE A 13 -18.04 4.80 -0.89
N TRP A 14 -17.68 5.04 0.37
CA TRP A 14 -18.18 4.25 1.49
C TRP A 14 -19.68 4.38 1.69
N THR A 15 -20.23 5.61 1.61
CA THR A 15 -21.67 5.86 1.72
C THR A 15 -22.45 5.13 0.65
N LEU A 16 -21.99 5.15 -0.60
CA LEU A 16 -22.63 4.45 -1.71
C LEU A 16 -22.53 2.93 -1.54
N ALA A 17 -21.37 2.42 -1.09
CA ALA A 17 -21.18 0.99 -0.85
C ALA A 17 -22.08 0.47 0.28
N GLU A 18 -22.26 1.22 1.34
CA GLU A 18 -23.19 0.89 2.43
C GLU A 18 -24.63 0.88 1.95
N THR A 19 -25.04 1.93 1.23
CA THR A 19 -26.38 2.02 0.67
C THR A 19 -26.69 0.86 -0.27
N ALA A 20 -25.70 0.42 -1.04
CA ALA A 20 -25.85 -0.71 -1.99
C ALA A 20 -25.62 -2.10 -1.35
N GLY A 21 -25.27 -2.16 -0.06
CA GLY A 21 -25.13 -3.41 0.70
C GLY A 21 -23.89 -4.24 0.38
N TYR A 22 -22.80 -3.62 -0.10
CA TYR A 22 -21.54 -4.33 -0.37
C TYR A 22 -20.31 -3.74 0.35
N ALA A 23 -20.50 -2.82 1.29
CA ALA A 23 -19.38 -2.21 2.02
C ALA A 23 -18.47 -3.24 2.71
N ASP A 24 -19.01 -4.36 3.20
CA ASP A 24 -18.24 -5.42 3.84
C ASP A 24 -17.33 -6.21 2.87
N ARG A 25 -17.53 -6.03 1.55
CA ARG A 25 -16.75 -6.67 0.48
C ARG A 25 -15.91 -5.68 -0.32
N LEU A 26 -15.90 -4.42 0.09
CA LEU A 26 -15.18 -3.36 -0.58
C LEU A 26 -13.76 -3.22 -0.02
N THR A 27 -12.78 -3.20 -0.91
CA THR A 27 -11.41 -2.76 -0.61
C THR A 27 -11.12 -1.52 -1.44
N VAL A 28 -10.75 -0.43 -0.78
CA VAL A 28 -10.34 0.82 -1.44
C VAL A 28 -8.83 0.94 -1.32
N VAL A 29 -8.18 1.17 -2.45
CA VAL A 29 -6.73 1.39 -2.53
C VAL A 29 -6.47 2.76 -3.16
N VAL A 30 -5.72 3.58 -2.45
CA VAL A 30 -5.30 4.91 -2.94
C VAL A 30 -3.79 4.95 -3.00
N GLY A 31 -3.24 5.27 -4.15
CA GLY A 31 -1.81 5.36 -4.38
C GLY A 31 -1.47 6.39 -5.45
N SER A 32 -0.19 6.57 -5.68
CA SER A 32 0.37 7.40 -6.75
C SER A 32 1.48 6.64 -7.45
N ASP A 33 1.66 6.89 -8.74
CA ASP A 33 2.70 6.25 -9.55
C ASP A 33 4.11 6.60 -9.05
N PHE A 34 4.28 7.81 -8.52
CA PHE A 34 5.54 8.31 -7.97
C PHE A 34 5.27 9.39 -6.90
N ALA A 35 6.24 9.61 -6.05
CA ALA A 35 6.30 10.77 -5.16
C ALA A 35 7.17 11.88 -5.76
N ARG A 36 7.50 12.87 -4.98
CA ARG A 36 8.39 13.98 -5.37
C ARG A 36 9.61 14.01 -4.45
N THR A 37 10.75 14.41 -5.02
CA THR A 37 11.99 14.59 -4.27
C THR A 37 11.79 15.53 -3.07
N PRO A 38 12.48 15.29 -1.92
CA PRO A 38 12.44 16.20 -0.78
C PRO A 38 13.00 17.59 -1.15
N GLU A 39 13.96 17.63 -2.06
CA GLU A 39 14.68 18.83 -2.47
C GLU A 39 14.13 19.43 -3.77
N TYR A 40 14.36 20.72 -3.97
CA TYR A 40 14.06 21.41 -5.21
C TYR A 40 15.23 21.28 -6.20
N ASN A 41 14.94 21.09 -7.47
CA ASN A 41 15.91 21.09 -8.54
C ASN A 41 16.31 22.52 -8.95
N SER A 42 17.25 22.64 -9.90
CA SER A 42 17.76 23.94 -10.39
C SER A 42 16.70 24.84 -11.03
N GLN A 43 15.53 24.30 -11.39
CA GLN A 43 14.40 25.03 -11.97
C GLN A 43 13.30 25.31 -10.93
N GLN A 44 13.59 25.17 -9.64
CA GLN A 44 12.66 25.34 -8.51
C GLN A 44 11.45 24.41 -8.56
N GLY A 45 11.55 23.29 -9.26
CA GLY A 45 10.60 22.18 -9.28
C GLY A 45 11.07 21.03 -8.44
N LYS A 46 10.22 20.00 -8.30
CA LYS A 46 10.56 18.73 -7.65
C LYS A 46 10.50 17.61 -8.68
N ASP A 47 11.54 16.81 -8.74
CA ASP A 47 11.63 15.66 -9.63
C ASP A 47 10.81 14.47 -9.13
N HIS A 48 10.65 13.45 -9.97
CA HIS A 48 10.01 12.21 -9.57
C HIS A 48 10.84 11.49 -8.51
N TRP A 49 10.16 10.90 -7.52
CA TRP A 49 10.77 10.11 -6.47
C TRP A 49 10.09 8.74 -6.38
N PRO A 50 10.86 7.62 -6.38
CA PRO A 50 10.28 6.29 -6.43
C PRO A 50 9.66 5.81 -5.11
N ILE A 51 9.88 6.55 -4.02
CA ILE A 51 9.37 6.20 -2.70
C ILE A 51 8.09 6.99 -2.44
N GLY A 52 6.97 6.28 -2.40
CA GLY A 52 5.65 6.84 -2.15
C GLY A 52 4.90 6.07 -1.07
N SER A 53 3.62 6.38 -0.93
CA SER A 53 2.73 5.72 0.03
C SER A 53 1.50 5.17 -0.65
N VAL A 54 0.97 4.08 -0.10
CA VAL A 54 -0.30 3.48 -0.50
C VAL A 54 -1.20 3.39 0.71
N LEU A 55 -2.44 3.82 0.58
CA LEU A 55 -3.48 3.67 1.58
C LEU A 55 -4.38 2.51 1.17
N VAL A 56 -4.62 1.56 2.07
CA VAL A 56 -5.54 0.43 1.86
C VAL A 56 -6.60 0.46 2.95
N MET A 57 -7.85 0.37 2.55
CA MET A 57 -8.99 0.48 3.45
C MET A 57 -9.99 -0.65 3.20
N GLN A 58 -10.51 -1.20 4.30
CA GLN A 58 -11.68 -2.07 4.34
C GLN A 58 -12.55 -1.70 5.54
N LYS A 59 -13.78 -2.18 5.61
CA LYS A 59 -14.64 -1.99 6.77
C LYS A 59 -14.15 -2.87 7.92
N ALA A 60 -13.80 -2.23 9.06
CA ALA A 60 -13.37 -2.88 10.29
C ALA A 60 -12.29 -3.99 10.12
N PRO A 61 -11.21 -3.77 9.39
CA PRO A 61 -10.22 -4.81 9.16
C PRO A 61 -9.39 -5.08 10.43
N SER A 62 -9.07 -6.34 10.72
CA SER A 62 -8.21 -6.71 11.87
C SER A 62 -6.78 -6.17 11.75
N TRP A 63 -6.32 -5.93 10.53
CA TRP A 63 -5.00 -5.38 10.19
C TRP A 63 -4.96 -3.85 10.08
N GLY A 64 -6.07 -3.17 10.31
CA GLY A 64 -6.19 -1.71 10.16
C GLY A 64 -5.45 -0.89 11.22
N SER A 65 -5.59 0.44 11.12
CA SER A 65 -5.07 1.44 12.09
C SER A 65 -3.57 1.37 12.32
N ARG A 66 -2.78 1.08 11.27
CA ARG A 66 -1.32 1.02 11.35
C ARG A 66 -0.65 1.59 10.11
N VAL A 67 0.59 1.98 10.27
CA VAL A 67 1.50 2.33 9.17
C VAL A 67 2.56 1.25 9.08
N VAL A 68 2.85 0.78 7.86
CA VAL A 68 3.87 -0.21 7.57
C VAL A 68 4.90 0.40 6.62
N GLY A 69 6.18 0.21 6.92
CA GLY A 69 7.26 0.87 6.21
C GLY A 69 7.57 2.26 6.78
N LEU A 70 8.77 2.71 6.54
CA LEU A 70 9.27 4.01 6.95
C LEU A 70 10.40 4.47 6.02
N THR A 71 10.73 5.74 6.12
CA THR A 71 11.85 6.35 5.40
C THR A 71 12.81 7.02 6.36
N ASP A 72 14.04 7.21 5.91
CA ASP A 72 15.02 8.07 6.59
C ASP A 72 14.70 9.57 6.35
N GLU A 73 15.52 10.45 6.90
CA GLU A 73 15.38 11.91 6.76
C GLU A 73 15.52 12.40 5.31
N ARG A 74 16.11 11.59 4.41
CA ARG A 74 16.26 11.86 2.98
C ARG A 74 15.17 11.21 2.14
N GLN A 75 14.13 10.67 2.79
CA GLN A 75 13.04 9.92 2.17
C GLN A 75 13.50 8.68 1.38
N ASN A 76 14.61 8.04 1.80
CA ASN A 76 14.96 6.71 1.30
C ASN A 76 14.23 5.64 2.12
N ALA A 77 13.80 4.58 1.47
CA ALA A 77 13.11 3.48 2.15
C ALA A 77 14.06 2.76 3.13
N ILE A 78 13.56 2.47 4.32
CA ILE A 78 14.24 1.65 5.32
C ILE A 78 13.71 0.22 5.23
N ALA A 79 14.61 -0.77 5.29
CA ALA A 79 14.25 -2.17 5.29
C ALA A 79 13.48 -2.54 6.56
N ILE A 80 12.48 -3.40 6.41
CA ILE A 80 11.65 -3.90 7.51
C ILE A 80 11.64 -5.42 7.53
N ASP A 81 11.44 -6.00 8.70
CA ASP A 81 11.19 -7.43 8.83
C ASP A 81 9.83 -7.79 8.21
N PRO A 82 9.76 -8.76 7.28
CA PRO A 82 8.54 -9.05 6.54
C PRO A 82 7.37 -9.57 7.39
N VAL A 83 7.65 -10.16 8.54
CA VAL A 83 6.63 -10.77 9.40
C VAL A 83 6.18 -9.81 10.49
N SER A 84 7.11 -9.25 11.25
CA SER A 84 6.80 -8.30 12.34
C SER A 84 6.45 -6.91 11.82
N LEU A 85 6.84 -6.59 10.58
CA LEU A 85 6.66 -5.30 9.90
C LEU A 85 7.36 -4.13 10.63
N GLN A 86 8.35 -4.45 11.47
CA GLN A 86 9.17 -3.48 12.18
C GLN A 86 10.46 -3.19 11.40
N ALA A 87 11.07 -2.02 11.65
CA ALA A 87 12.36 -1.68 11.05
C ALA A 87 13.43 -2.74 11.36
N ASP A 88 14.07 -3.25 10.33
CA ASP A 88 15.24 -4.13 10.43
C ASP A 88 16.25 -3.80 9.31
N PRO A 89 17.03 -2.74 9.45
CA PRO A 89 17.98 -2.31 8.43
C PRO A 89 19.06 -3.35 8.09
N GLY A 90 19.29 -4.32 8.99
CA GLY A 90 20.36 -5.32 8.84
C GLY A 90 19.93 -6.58 8.09
N ARG A 91 18.66 -7.01 8.24
CA ARG A 91 18.17 -8.29 7.72
C ARG A 91 16.81 -8.19 7.03
N GLY A 92 16.15 -7.05 7.16
CA GLY A 92 14.86 -6.80 6.56
C GLY A 92 14.92 -6.65 5.04
N ALA A 93 13.77 -6.43 4.45
CA ALA A 93 13.61 -6.17 3.02
C ALA A 93 12.98 -4.79 2.78
N ILE A 94 13.31 -4.18 1.65
CA ILE A 94 12.64 -2.97 1.16
C ILE A 94 11.31 -3.38 0.54
N ILE A 95 10.26 -2.62 0.86
CA ILE A 95 8.94 -2.79 0.24
C ILE A 95 8.98 -2.23 -1.18
N TYR A 96 8.57 -3.03 -2.14
CA TYR A 96 8.38 -2.62 -3.53
C TYR A 96 6.90 -2.69 -3.93
N PRO A 97 6.46 -1.99 -4.98
CA PRO A 97 5.07 -2.08 -5.45
C PRO A 97 4.60 -3.51 -5.72
N LYS A 98 5.47 -4.39 -6.23
CA LYS A 98 5.16 -5.80 -6.45
C LYS A 98 4.76 -6.54 -5.16
N ASP A 99 5.39 -6.20 -4.02
CA ASP A 99 5.09 -6.80 -2.72
C ASP A 99 3.68 -6.39 -2.26
N VAL A 100 3.34 -5.12 -2.44
CA VAL A 100 2.00 -4.60 -2.14
C VAL A 100 0.95 -5.30 -3.01
N HIS A 101 1.19 -5.42 -4.31
CA HIS A 101 0.27 -6.10 -5.23
C HIS A 101 0.12 -7.59 -4.94
N GLU A 102 1.18 -8.29 -4.56
CA GLU A 102 1.13 -9.69 -4.14
C GLU A 102 0.23 -9.85 -2.92
N GLN A 103 0.43 -9.01 -1.90
CA GLN A 103 -0.37 -9.05 -0.67
C GLN A 103 -1.83 -8.65 -0.93
N LEU A 104 -2.10 -7.70 -1.82
CA LEU A 104 -3.48 -7.38 -2.24
C LEU A 104 -4.15 -8.57 -2.94
N ARG A 105 -3.44 -9.33 -3.77
CA ARG A 105 -3.99 -10.57 -4.35
C ARG A 105 -4.34 -11.60 -3.29
N GLN A 106 -3.50 -11.76 -2.26
CA GLN A 106 -3.79 -12.65 -1.14
C GLN A 106 -5.03 -12.16 -0.37
N LEU A 107 -5.06 -10.88 0.01
CA LEU A 107 -6.20 -10.27 0.71
C LEU A 107 -7.53 -10.46 -0.02
N LEU A 108 -7.52 -10.40 -1.35
CA LEU A 108 -8.70 -10.54 -2.20
C LEU A 108 -9.01 -12.00 -2.59
N GLY A 109 -8.26 -12.99 -2.10
CA GLY A 109 -8.44 -14.39 -2.44
C GLY A 109 -8.10 -14.71 -3.91
N LEU A 110 -7.26 -13.90 -4.55
CA LEU A 110 -6.90 -14.04 -5.97
C LEU A 110 -5.51 -14.68 -6.20
N ALA A 111 -4.77 -14.97 -5.13
CA ALA A 111 -3.38 -15.44 -5.22
C ALA A 111 -3.25 -16.76 -6.00
N ASP A 112 -4.19 -17.68 -5.82
CA ASP A 112 -4.20 -18.99 -6.47
C ASP A 112 -5.03 -19.04 -7.78
N SER A 113 -5.44 -17.87 -8.29
CA SER A 113 -6.21 -17.82 -9.53
C SER A 113 -5.34 -18.17 -10.74
N PRO A 114 -5.92 -18.75 -11.83
CA PRO A 114 -5.19 -18.99 -13.07
C PRO A 114 -4.53 -17.76 -13.68
N LEU A 115 -5.12 -16.58 -13.46
CA LEU A 115 -4.55 -15.30 -13.90
C LEU A 115 -3.33 -14.91 -13.05
N ALA A 116 -3.37 -15.15 -11.74
CA ALA A 116 -2.21 -14.91 -10.87
C ALA A 116 -1.04 -15.82 -11.26
N ALA A 117 -1.30 -17.09 -11.56
CA ALA A 117 -0.28 -18.03 -12.05
C ALA A 117 0.31 -17.61 -13.41
N ARG A 118 -0.52 -17.02 -14.30
CA ARG A 118 -0.07 -16.52 -15.60
C ARG A 118 0.78 -15.24 -15.49
N PHE A 119 0.53 -14.42 -14.47
CA PHE A 119 1.20 -13.16 -14.22
C PHE A 119 1.76 -13.13 -12.78
N PRO A 120 2.79 -13.93 -12.47
CA PRO A 120 3.33 -14.05 -11.12
C PRO A 120 4.03 -12.75 -10.69
N PHE A 121 3.87 -12.39 -9.43
CA PHE A 121 4.77 -11.46 -8.76
C PHE A 121 5.87 -12.26 -8.06
N SER A 122 7.08 -12.16 -8.56
CA SER A 122 8.23 -12.82 -7.94
C SER A 122 8.84 -11.91 -6.87
N SER A 123 8.09 -11.64 -5.78
CA SER A 123 8.62 -10.80 -4.71
C SER A 123 9.60 -11.59 -3.83
N GLY A 124 9.22 -12.78 -3.41
CA GLY A 124 10.02 -13.62 -2.52
C GLY A 124 10.31 -13.01 -1.15
N SER A 125 9.77 -11.81 -0.88
CA SER A 125 10.03 -11.05 0.34
C SER A 125 9.28 -11.58 1.57
N GLY A 126 8.15 -12.27 1.35
CA GLY A 126 7.34 -12.88 2.42
C GLY A 126 6.63 -11.88 3.33
N PHE A 127 6.39 -10.65 2.87
CA PHE A 127 5.65 -9.65 3.64
C PHE A 127 4.23 -10.12 3.99
N ARG A 128 3.76 -9.75 5.18
CA ARG A 128 2.43 -10.08 5.72
C ARG A 128 1.67 -8.80 6.09
N PHE A 129 1.44 -7.92 5.11
CA PHE A 129 0.81 -6.62 5.36
C PHE A 129 -0.61 -6.72 5.92
N PHE A 130 -1.32 -7.79 5.68
CA PHE A 130 -2.71 -7.97 6.10
C PHE A 130 -2.88 -9.12 7.11
N GLY A 131 -1.79 -9.60 7.70
CA GLY A 131 -1.79 -10.75 8.60
C GLY A 131 -1.92 -12.08 7.85
N ASP A 132 -2.21 -13.14 8.58
CA ASP A 132 -2.50 -14.43 7.95
C ASP A 132 -3.93 -14.36 7.37
N VAL A 133 -4.04 -14.25 6.07
CA VAL A 133 -5.32 -14.32 5.34
C VAL A 133 -5.65 -15.79 5.20
N SER A 134 -6.58 -16.27 6.02
CA SER A 134 -7.11 -17.63 5.98
C SER A 134 -8.18 -17.79 4.90
#